data_232bdc199acd2bed4934c1ab6fc1504b
#
_entry.id   232bdc199acd2bed4934c1ab6fc1504b
#
_cell.length_a   1.000
_cell.length_b   1.000
_cell.length_c   1.000
_cell.angle_alpha   90.00
_cell.angle_beta   90.00
_cell.angle_gamma   90.00
#
_symmetry.space_group_name_H-M   'P 1'
#
loop_
_entity.id
_entity.type
_entity.pdbx_description
1 polymer ?
#
loop_
_entity_poly.entity_id
_entity_poly.type
_entity_poly.pdbx_seq_one_letter_code
_entity_poly.pdbx_strand_id
1 'polypeptide(L)'
;MNGDESEPGTYKDRLLMERDPHQLIEGCLIACYAAGLSQCFLYIRGEMALAQERVATALNEAYAAGYIGKNILGSKFSVDIVLHWGAGAYVVGEETALIESLEGNRGMPRLKPPFFPAANGLYGQPTIVNNVETLANLPWLIRNGVEAYTAIGTKTSPGTRMVAVSGHVKRPGVYEIINGTTTFRDLLYGAEFCGGIRNDNELKAFVPGGGSAPWFTADQLDLPFEASQVGPAGSMLGSGAIMVIDDSQDMAELLKVTLDFFSHESCGQCTPCREGTGWMMRVMERLVKGDASVDEIDMLLDVTRQVE
;
A
#
# COMPACT_ATOMS: atom_id res chain seq x y z
N MET A 1 9.40 0.00 10.35
CA MET A 1 8.91 -0.59 9.08
C MET A 1 7.39 -0.68 9.14
N ASN A 2 6.74 -0.13 8.11
CA ASN A 2 5.29 -0.21 7.95
C ASN A 2 4.95 -1.40 7.03
N GLY A 3 4.45 -2.47 7.62
CA GLY A 3 3.92 -3.66 6.97
C GLY A 3 2.41 -3.83 7.19
N ASP A 4 1.71 -2.73 7.49
CA ASP A 4 0.25 -2.69 7.45
C ASP A 4 -0.22 -2.47 6.02
N GLU A 5 -0.29 -3.56 5.25
CA GLU A 5 -0.79 -3.56 3.88
C GLU A 5 -2.28 -3.89 3.90
N SER A 6 -3.10 -2.85 3.99
CA SER A 6 -4.55 -2.97 4.17
C SER A 6 -5.36 -2.27 3.08
N GLU A 7 -4.70 -1.57 2.15
CA GLU A 7 -5.36 -0.95 1.00
C GLU A 7 -6.02 -2.02 0.12
N PRO A 8 -7.34 -1.90 -0.19
CA PRO A 8 -8.04 -2.87 -1.02
C PRO A 8 -7.33 -3.12 -2.36
N GLY A 9 -7.13 -4.39 -2.69
CA GLY A 9 -6.43 -4.83 -3.89
C GLY A 9 -4.92 -4.99 -3.72
N THR A 10 -4.32 -4.58 -2.60
CA THR A 10 -2.86 -4.63 -2.36
C THR A 10 -2.47 -5.89 -1.60
N TYR A 11 -1.47 -6.63 -2.12
CA TYR A 11 -0.93 -7.86 -1.50
C TYR A 11 0.52 -8.15 -1.92
N LYS A 12 1.32 -7.12 -2.22
CA LYS A 12 2.72 -7.21 -2.65
C LYS A 12 3.70 -7.31 -1.48
N ASP A 13 3.48 -6.53 -0.41
CA ASP A 13 4.35 -6.49 0.76
C ASP A 13 4.25 -7.78 1.55
N ARG A 14 3.05 -8.36 1.64
CA ARG A 14 2.84 -9.69 2.20
C ARG A 14 3.73 -10.73 1.52
N LEU A 15 3.82 -10.68 0.19
CA LEU A 15 4.63 -11.64 -0.57
C LEU A 15 6.12 -11.53 -0.23
N LEU A 16 6.65 -10.31 -0.07
CA LEU A 16 8.04 -10.08 0.35
C LEU A 16 8.29 -10.62 1.76
N MET A 17 7.41 -10.33 2.70
CA MET A 17 7.52 -10.81 4.08
C MET A 17 7.44 -12.35 4.19
N GLU A 18 6.62 -12.99 3.35
CA GLU A 18 6.45 -14.44 3.34
C GLU A 18 7.58 -15.18 2.59
N ARG A 19 8.16 -14.58 1.54
CA ARG A 19 9.07 -15.27 0.62
C ARG A 19 10.53 -14.94 0.85
N ASP A 20 10.82 -13.69 1.24
CA ASP A 20 12.20 -13.25 1.50
C ASP A 20 12.29 -12.30 2.71
N PRO A 21 11.94 -12.79 3.93
CA PRO A 21 12.01 -11.98 5.14
C PRO A 21 13.44 -11.57 5.50
N HIS A 22 14.46 -12.32 5.11
CA HIS A 22 15.85 -11.96 5.37
C HIS A 22 16.29 -10.74 4.58
N GLN A 23 15.90 -10.60 3.29
CA GLN A 23 16.17 -9.41 2.51
C GLN A 23 15.52 -8.17 3.14
N LEU A 24 14.30 -8.31 3.65
CA LEU A 24 13.62 -7.22 4.36
C LEU A 24 14.36 -6.84 5.65
N ILE A 25 14.79 -7.81 6.46
CA ILE A 25 15.56 -7.57 7.68
C ILE A 25 16.90 -6.89 7.36
N GLU A 26 17.63 -7.35 6.33
CA GLU A 26 18.85 -6.69 5.85
C GLU A 26 18.58 -5.23 5.47
N GLY A 27 17.49 -4.95 4.75
CA GLY A 27 17.07 -3.59 4.40
C GLY A 27 16.78 -2.71 5.62
N CYS A 28 16.12 -3.25 6.64
CA CYS A 28 15.90 -2.56 7.91
C CYS A 28 17.22 -2.24 8.61
N LEU A 29 18.17 -3.18 8.65
CA LEU A 29 19.49 -2.98 9.25
C LEU A 29 20.31 -1.90 8.53
N ILE A 30 20.28 -1.89 7.19
CA ILE A 30 20.91 -0.86 6.36
C ILE A 30 20.32 0.52 6.68
N ALA A 31 19.00 0.63 6.73
CA ALA A 31 18.32 1.89 7.07
C ALA A 31 18.66 2.36 8.49
N CYS A 32 18.67 1.46 9.46
CA CYS A 32 19.05 1.77 10.84
C CYS A 32 20.50 2.22 10.94
N TYR A 33 21.41 1.56 10.24
CA TYR A 33 22.83 1.95 10.20
C TYR A 33 23.02 3.34 9.60
N ALA A 34 22.39 3.60 8.45
CA ALA A 34 22.50 4.88 7.74
C ALA A 34 21.94 6.05 8.54
N ALA A 35 20.87 5.84 9.30
CA ALA A 35 20.22 6.87 10.12
C ALA A 35 20.74 6.91 11.57
N GLY A 36 21.66 6.03 11.97
CA GLY A 36 22.20 5.97 13.34
C GLY A 36 21.18 5.51 14.38
N LEU A 37 20.24 4.64 14.00
CA LEU A 37 19.17 4.15 14.87
C LEU A 37 19.60 2.90 15.63
N SER A 38 19.17 2.79 16.88
CA SER A 38 19.43 1.63 17.74
C SER A 38 18.24 0.70 17.93
N GLN A 39 17.07 1.08 17.41
CA GLN A 39 15.85 0.31 17.52
C GLN A 39 15.00 0.38 16.24
N CYS A 40 14.43 -0.76 15.85
CA CYS A 40 13.52 -0.89 14.72
C CYS A 40 12.26 -1.64 15.15
N PHE A 41 11.09 -1.18 14.70
CA PHE A 41 9.83 -1.88 14.88
C PHE A 41 9.34 -2.38 13.53
N LEU A 42 9.06 -3.68 13.44
CA LEU A 42 8.40 -4.28 12.27
C LEU A 42 6.91 -4.40 12.60
N TYR A 43 6.13 -3.43 12.13
CA TYR A 43 4.68 -3.48 12.28
C TYR A 43 4.09 -4.29 11.12
N ILE A 44 3.43 -5.41 11.41
CA ILE A 44 2.80 -6.28 10.41
C ILE A 44 1.29 -6.36 10.70
N ARG A 45 0.48 -6.20 9.67
CA ARG A 45 -0.98 -6.30 9.73
C ARG A 45 -1.42 -7.59 10.43
N GLY A 46 -2.45 -7.50 11.30
CA GLY A 46 -2.91 -8.60 12.13
C GLY A 46 -3.36 -9.84 11.36
N GLU A 47 -3.96 -9.66 10.18
CA GLU A 47 -4.47 -10.75 9.33
C GLU A 47 -3.38 -11.51 8.57
N MET A 48 -2.13 -11.04 8.59
CA MET A 48 -1.01 -11.67 7.87
C MET A 48 -0.25 -12.69 8.73
N ALA A 49 -0.95 -13.70 9.26
CA ALA A 49 -0.39 -14.67 10.20
C ALA A 49 0.86 -15.39 9.66
N LEU A 50 0.87 -15.78 8.37
CA LEU A 50 2.02 -16.45 7.76
C LEU A 50 3.23 -15.51 7.63
N ALA A 51 3.02 -14.25 7.26
CA ALA A 51 4.08 -13.25 7.19
C ALA A 51 4.69 -13.01 8.59
N GLN A 52 3.86 -12.90 9.62
CA GLN A 52 4.30 -12.77 11.01
C GLN A 52 5.16 -13.95 11.46
N GLU A 53 4.73 -15.19 11.18
CA GLU A 53 5.49 -16.42 11.50
C GLU A 53 6.84 -16.43 10.77
N ARG A 54 6.86 -16.14 9.47
CA ARG A 54 8.08 -16.16 8.64
C ARG A 54 9.07 -15.09 9.09
N VAL A 55 8.60 -13.87 9.33
CA VAL A 55 9.44 -12.77 9.82
C VAL A 55 9.96 -13.07 11.23
N ALA A 56 9.13 -13.61 12.13
CA ALA A 56 9.58 -14.01 13.48
C ALA A 56 10.68 -15.07 13.43
N THR A 57 10.53 -16.07 12.56
CA THR A 57 11.54 -17.12 12.35
C THR A 57 12.84 -16.51 11.83
N ALA A 58 12.79 -15.67 10.80
CA ALA A 58 13.95 -15.01 10.23
C ALA A 58 14.66 -14.07 11.23
N LEU A 59 13.91 -13.36 12.08
CA LEU A 59 14.49 -12.57 13.16
C LEU A 59 15.26 -13.43 14.17
N ASN A 60 14.70 -14.55 14.59
CA ASN A 60 15.37 -15.47 15.50
C ASN A 60 16.69 -16.02 14.90
N GLU A 61 16.66 -16.37 13.62
CA GLU A 61 17.85 -16.82 12.88
C GLU A 61 18.90 -15.70 12.79
N ALA A 62 18.49 -14.47 12.48
CA ALA A 62 19.38 -13.32 12.39
C ALA A 62 20.00 -12.93 13.76
N TYR A 63 19.23 -13.03 14.85
CA TYR A 63 19.77 -12.87 16.21
C TYR A 63 20.78 -13.99 16.56
N ALA A 64 20.45 -15.23 16.28
CA ALA A 64 21.34 -16.37 16.54
C ALA A 64 22.66 -16.29 15.74
N ALA A 65 22.60 -15.76 14.52
CA ALA A 65 23.76 -15.52 13.66
C ALA A 65 24.58 -14.26 14.02
N GLY A 66 24.10 -13.42 14.95
CA GLY A 66 24.77 -12.19 15.35
C GLY A 66 24.65 -11.03 14.36
N TYR A 67 23.65 -11.09 13.46
CA TYR A 67 23.35 -9.99 12.54
C TYR A 67 22.45 -8.91 13.14
N ILE A 68 21.80 -9.19 14.27
CA ILE A 68 21.00 -8.25 15.06
C ILE A 68 21.48 -8.31 16.52
N GLY A 69 21.32 -7.23 17.28
CA GLY A 69 21.68 -7.11 18.67
C GLY A 69 22.92 -6.25 18.88
N LYS A 70 23.84 -6.67 19.74
CA LYS A 70 25.01 -5.89 20.15
C LYS A 70 26.24 -6.17 19.28
N ASN A 71 26.99 -5.10 18.94
CA ASN A 71 28.28 -5.18 18.25
C ASN A 71 28.23 -6.02 16.96
N ILE A 72 27.24 -5.76 16.13
CA ILE A 72 26.96 -6.49 14.89
C ILE A 72 28.24 -6.57 14.04
N LEU A 73 28.59 -7.80 13.61
CA LEU A 73 29.79 -8.11 12.82
C LEU A 73 31.10 -7.58 13.45
N GLY A 74 31.16 -7.51 14.78
CA GLY A 74 32.32 -6.99 15.52
C GLY A 74 32.50 -5.48 15.47
N SER A 75 31.53 -4.75 14.95
CA SER A 75 31.50 -3.27 14.90
C SER A 75 30.97 -2.67 16.21
N LYS A 76 30.91 -1.33 16.27
CA LYS A 76 30.22 -0.62 17.36
C LYS A 76 28.70 -0.49 17.14
N PHE A 77 28.21 -0.90 15.97
CA PHE A 77 26.79 -0.81 15.64
C PHE A 77 26.00 -1.86 16.42
N SER A 78 24.92 -1.41 17.01
CA SER A 78 23.99 -2.26 17.77
C SER A 78 22.57 -1.80 17.48
N VAL A 79 21.69 -2.72 17.17
CA VAL A 79 20.27 -2.44 16.92
C VAL A 79 19.43 -3.62 17.39
N ASP A 80 18.32 -3.33 18.04
CA ASP A 80 17.27 -4.30 18.34
C ASP A 80 16.09 -4.15 17.39
N ILE A 81 15.54 -5.26 16.97
CA ILE A 81 14.36 -5.30 16.10
C ILE A 81 13.19 -5.94 16.85
N VAL A 82 12.10 -5.22 16.98
CA VAL A 82 10.88 -5.68 17.65
C VAL A 82 9.81 -5.95 16.61
N LEU A 83 9.29 -7.18 16.58
CA LEU A 83 8.11 -7.52 15.78
C LEU A 83 6.86 -7.11 16.54
N HIS A 84 6.01 -6.31 15.91
CA HIS A 84 4.72 -5.90 16.44
C HIS A 84 3.59 -6.39 15.52
N TRP A 85 2.59 -7.00 16.11
CA TRP A 85 1.42 -7.52 15.42
C TRP A 85 0.30 -6.49 15.50
N GLY A 86 -0.13 -6.01 14.33
CA GLY A 86 -1.28 -5.12 14.23
C GLY A 86 -2.58 -5.84 14.56
N ALA A 87 -3.64 -5.07 14.72
CA ALA A 87 -4.99 -5.56 15.05
C ALA A 87 -6.01 -5.42 13.89
N GLY A 88 -5.54 -5.16 12.66
CA GLY A 88 -6.35 -5.16 11.46
C GLY A 88 -7.13 -3.88 11.16
N ALA A 89 -6.74 -2.73 11.68
CA ALA A 89 -7.36 -1.46 11.33
C ALA A 89 -6.71 -0.84 10.09
N TYR A 90 -7.49 -0.57 9.04
CA TYR A 90 -7.03 0.05 7.78
C TYR A 90 -6.25 1.36 8.01
N VAL A 91 -6.75 2.22 8.91
CA VAL A 91 -6.14 3.53 9.19
C VAL A 91 -4.69 3.45 9.68
N VAL A 92 -4.26 2.35 10.27
CA VAL A 92 -2.87 2.21 10.78
C VAL A 92 -1.84 1.99 9.68
N GLY A 93 -2.25 1.87 8.41
CA GLY A 93 -1.37 2.06 7.27
C GLY A 93 -0.84 3.49 7.14
N GLU A 94 -1.52 4.50 7.70
CA GLU A 94 -1.02 5.87 7.84
C GLU A 94 0.04 5.93 8.96
N GLU A 95 1.18 6.59 8.69
CA GLU A 95 2.37 6.53 9.54
C GLU A 95 2.15 6.98 10.99
N THR A 96 1.32 8.00 11.22
CA THR A 96 1.07 8.52 12.58
C THR A 96 0.04 7.68 13.34
N ALA A 97 -0.95 7.12 12.66
CA ALA A 97 -1.88 6.16 13.23
C ALA A 97 -1.17 4.85 13.61
N LEU A 98 -0.19 4.41 12.81
CA LEU A 98 0.69 3.30 13.16
C LEU A 98 1.49 3.58 14.43
N ILE A 99 2.03 4.79 14.57
CA ILE A 99 2.75 5.20 15.79
C ILE A 99 1.81 5.20 17.00
N GLU A 100 0.59 5.73 16.89
CA GLU A 100 -0.42 5.66 17.97
C GLU A 100 -0.71 4.20 18.38
N SER A 101 -0.85 3.32 17.39
CA SER A 101 -1.07 1.88 17.66
C SER A 101 0.12 1.23 18.37
N LEU A 102 1.37 1.56 17.98
CA LEU A 102 2.58 1.09 18.66
C LEU A 102 2.67 1.58 20.11
N GLU A 103 2.18 2.78 20.39
CA GLU A 103 2.11 3.36 21.74
C GLU A 103 0.97 2.79 22.61
N GLY A 104 0.14 1.91 22.04
CA GLY A 104 -0.99 1.29 22.73
C GLY A 104 -2.26 2.14 22.74
N ASN A 105 -2.30 3.20 21.93
CA ASN A 105 -3.45 4.05 21.76
C ASN A 105 -4.35 3.54 20.62
N ARG A 106 -5.55 4.11 20.48
CA ARG A 106 -6.37 3.89 19.29
C ARG A 106 -5.66 4.46 18.07
N GLY A 107 -5.55 3.66 17.00
CA GLY A 107 -4.95 4.07 15.75
C GLY A 107 -5.75 5.19 15.09
N MET A 108 -5.36 6.42 15.33
CA MET A 108 -5.89 7.63 14.70
C MET A 108 -4.74 8.51 14.24
N PRO A 109 -4.81 9.15 13.05
CA PRO A 109 -3.77 10.05 12.58
C PRO A 109 -3.54 11.23 13.53
N ARG A 110 -2.28 11.64 13.67
CA ARG A 110 -1.91 12.88 14.36
C ARG A 110 -2.00 14.07 13.41
N LEU A 111 -2.28 15.25 13.95
CA LEU A 111 -2.29 16.48 13.15
C LEU A 111 -0.87 16.87 12.69
N LYS A 112 -0.69 17.13 11.42
CA LYS A 112 0.54 17.64 10.82
C LYS A 112 0.28 19.04 10.22
N PRO A 113 0.92 20.09 10.74
CA PRO A 113 1.79 20.20 11.91
C PRO A 113 1.03 20.08 13.24
N PRO A 114 1.71 19.88 14.42
CA PRO A 114 3.16 19.84 14.59
C PRO A 114 3.76 18.41 14.59
N PHE A 115 2.95 17.36 14.53
CA PHE A 115 3.39 15.98 14.79
C PHE A 115 3.94 15.30 13.53
N PHE A 116 5.06 15.81 13.02
CA PHE A 116 5.81 15.10 11.99
C PHE A 116 6.67 14.00 12.64
N PRO A 117 6.61 12.72 12.20
CA PRO A 117 7.36 11.62 12.82
C PRO A 117 8.87 11.87 12.91
N ALA A 118 9.47 12.52 11.92
CA ALA A 118 10.89 12.85 11.92
C ALA A 118 11.32 13.79 13.07
N ALA A 119 10.38 14.53 13.66
CA ALA A 119 10.64 15.42 14.79
C ALA A 119 10.01 14.91 16.09
N ASN A 120 8.81 14.34 16.01
CA ASN A 120 8.01 13.91 17.16
C ASN A 120 7.21 12.65 16.80
N GLY A 121 7.91 11.52 16.71
CA GLY A 121 7.36 10.22 16.34
C GLY A 121 7.06 9.33 17.55
N LEU A 122 7.50 8.08 17.48
CA LEU A 122 7.24 7.04 18.48
C LEU A 122 7.80 7.44 19.85
N TYR A 123 6.95 7.46 20.86
CA TYR A 123 7.26 7.91 22.23
C TYR A 123 7.92 9.30 22.26
N GLY A 124 7.52 10.19 21.36
CA GLY A 124 8.09 11.53 21.24
C GLY A 124 9.50 11.60 20.70
N GLN A 125 10.04 10.50 20.19
CA GLN A 125 11.39 10.45 19.59
C GLN A 125 11.33 10.61 18.07
N PRO A 126 12.38 11.20 17.44
CA PRO A 126 12.50 11.22 16.00
C PRO A 126 12.38 9.80 15.40
N THR A 127 11.46 9.63 14.46
CA THR A 127 11.14 8.31 13.90
C THR A 127 11.06 8.38 12.39
N ILE A 128 11.65 7.38 11.72
CA ILE A 128 11.53 7.18 10.27
C ILE A 128 10.56 6.03 10.04
N VAL A 129 9.56 6.23 9.19
CA VAL A 129 8.61 5.19 8.78
C VAL A 129 8.81 4.89 7.30
N ASN A 130 9.07 3.62 6.98
CA ASN A 130 9.25 3.14 5.61
C ASN A 130 8.41 1.89 5.34
N ASN A 131 7.91 1.80 4.10
CA ASN A 131 7.19 0.63 3.60
C ASN A 131 8.13 -0.59 3.43
N VAL A 132 7.56 -1.79 3.42
CA VAL A 132 8.27 -3.07 3.25
C VAL A 132 9.06 -3.11 1.95
N GLU A 133 8.43 -2.80 0.81
CA GLU A 133 9.09 -2.83 -0.49
C GLU A 133 10.24 -1.82 -0.58
N THR A 134 10.07 -0.63 -0.01
CA THR A 134 11.14 0.38 0.05
C THR A 134 12.38 -0.16 0.74
N LEU A 135 12.21 -0.82 1.88
CA LEU A 135 13.34 -1.39 2.63
C LEU A 135 13.93 -2.63 1.94
N ALA A 136 13.09 -3.48 1.35
CA ALA A 136 13.55 -4.67 0.63
C ALA A 136 14.39 -4.36 -0.61
N ASN A 137 14.30 -3.15 -1.17
CA ASN A 137 15.15 -2.69 -2.28
C ASN A 137 16.57 -2.30 -1.84
N LEU A 138 16.78 -1.92 -0.58
CA LEU A 138 18.08 -1.41 -0.11
C LEU A 138 19.24 -2.41 -0.26
N PRO A 139 19.10 -3.71 0.06
CA PRO A 139 20.20 -4.67 -0.13
C PRO A 139 20.68 -4.76 -1.57
N TRP A 140 19.76 -4.74 -2.53
CA TRP A 140 20.12 -4.76 -3.94
C TRP A 140 20.85 -3.47 -4.36
N LEU A 141 20.32 -2.32 -3.93
CA LEU A 141 20.92 -1.00 -4.19
C LEU A 141 22.35 -0.90 -3.65
N ILE A 142 22.59 -1.33 -2.42
CA ILE A 142 23.92 -1.29 -1.80
C ILE A 142 24.90 -2.24 -2.49
N ARG A 143 24.44 -3.43 -2.87
CA ARG A 143 25.28 -4.45 -3.53
C ARG A 143 25.69 -4.05 -4.95
N ASN A 144 24.80 -3.42 -5.72
CA ASN A 144 25.00 -3.14 -7.14
C ASN A 144 25.36 -1.67 -7.45
N GLY A 145 25.14 -0.77 -6.49
CA GLY A 145 25.41 0.67 -6.62
C GLY A 145 24.28 1.47 -7.23
N VAL A 146 24.37 2.79 -7.05
CA VAL A 146 23.32 3.75 -7.47
C VAL A 146 23.19 3.80 -8.99
N GLU A 147 24.31 3.73 -9.72
CA GLU A 147 24.29 3.76 -11.18
C GLU A 147 23.51 2.57 -11.77
N ALA A 148 23.69 1.37 -11.22
CA ALA A 148 22.95 0.18 -11.65
C ALA A 148 21.45 0.31 -11.40
N TYR A 149 21.06 0.88 -10.24
CA TYR A 149 19.65 1.11 -9.90
C TYR A 149 19.01 2.16 -10.80
N THR A 150 19.69 3.27 -11.04
CA THR A 150 19.18 4.38 -11.85
C THR A 150 19.22 4.12 -13.35
N ALA A 151 19.94 3.07 -13.79
CA ALA A 151 19.90 2.60 -15.18
C ALA A 151 18.61 1.82 -15.51
N ILE A 152 17.86 1.40 -14.50
CA ILE A 152 16.56 0.73 -14.64
C ILE A 152 15.46 1.79 -14.48
N GLY A 153 14.45 1.76 -15.33
CA GLY A 153 13.34 2.72 -15.30
C GLY A 153 13.63 4.05 -15.96
N THR A 154 12.98 5.10 -15.51
CA THR A 154 13.17 6.46 -16.04
C THR A 154 14.00 7.31 -15.07
N LYS A 155 14.47 8.46 -15.55
CA LYS A 155 15.22 9.40 -14.71
C LYS A 155 14.42 9.92 -13.51
N THR A 156 13.11 10.01 -13.65
CA THR A 156 12.17 10.49 -12.62
C THR A 156 11.60 9.36 -11.76
N SER A 157 11.63 8.13 -12.26
CA SER A 157 11.14 6.92 -11.57
C SER A 157 12.11 5.76 -11.81
N PRO A 158 13.27 5.76 -11.15
CA PRO A 158 14.26 4.69 -11.31
C PRO A 158 13.82 3.39 -10.60
N GLY A 159 14.45 2.30 -11.03
CA GLY A 159 14.25 0.98 -10.45
C GLY A 159 12.99 0.25 -10.94
N THR A 160 12.68 -0.82 -10.24
CA THR A 160 11.48 -1.63 -10.43
C THR A 160 10.45 -1.37 -9.33
N ARG A 161 9.25 -1.88 -9.53
CA ARG A 161 8.17 -1.87 -8.54
C ARG A 161 7.35 -3.16 -8.64
N MET A 162 6.90 -3.64 -7.50
CA MET A 162 5.92 -4.72 -7.43
C MET A 162 4.51 -4.16 -7.58
N VAL A 163 3.71 -4.77 -8.43
CA VAL A 163 2.30 -4.40 -8.68
C VAL A 163 1.42 -5.61 -8.42
N ALA A 164 0.43 -5.45 -7.57
CA ALA A 164 -0.58 -6.47 -7.31
C ALA A 164 -1.76 -6.29 -8.29
N VAL A 165 -2.01 -7.27 -9.15
CA VAL A 165 -3.13 -7.22 -10.11
C VAL A 165 -4.20 -8.24 -9.73
N SER A 166 -5.41 -7.77 -9.57
CA SER A 166 -6.58 -8.58 -9.21
C SER A 166 -7.81 -8.25 -10.07
N GLY A 167 -8.91 -8.91 -9.78
CA GLY A 167 -10.15 -8.72 -10.53
C GLY A 167 -10.19 -9.55 -11.83
N HIS A 168 -10.67 -8.95 -12.90
CA HIS A 168 -11.14 -9.67 -14.08
C HIS A 168 -10.05 -9.82 -15.17
N VAL A 169 -8.87 -10.28 -14.78
CA VAL A 169 -7.77 -10.64 -15.70
C VAL A 169 -7.62 -12.16 -15.82
N LYS A 170 -6.97 -12.62 -16.87
CA LYS A 170 -6.70 -14.06 -17.07
C LYS A 170 -5.71 -14.62 -16.05
N ARG A 171 -4.73 -13.83 -15.65
CA ARG A 171 -3.72 -14.20 -14.65
C ARG A 171 -3.58 -13.11 -13.60
N PRO A 172 -4.37 -13.15 -12.52
CA PRO A 172 -4.12 -12.28 -11.37
C PRO A 172 -2.83 -12.70 -10.64
N GLY A 173 -2.13 -11.73 -10.04
CA GLY A 173 -0.88 -12.01 -9.34
C GLY A 173 -0.11 -10.76 -8.97
N VAL A 174 1.10 -10.95 -8.45
CA VAL A 174 2.05 -9.86 -8.22
C VAL A 174 3.13 -9.93 -9.30
N TYR A 175 3.35 -8.80 -9.94
CA TYR A 175 4.32 -8.66 -11.03
C TYR A 175 5.35 -7.60 -10.67
N GLU A 176 6.61 -7.88 -10.98
CA GLU A 176 7.65 -6.86 -10.94
C GLU A 176 7.70 -6.16 -12.30
N ILE A 177 7.58 -4.84 -12.29
CA ILE A 177 7.58 -4.01 -13.50
C ILE A 177 8.70 -2.98 -13.45
N ILE A 178 9.11 -2.49 -14.62
CA ILE A 178 10.07 -1.39 -14.74
C ILE A 178 9.31 -0.07 -14.66
N ASN A 179 9.66 0.75 -13.65
CA ASN A 179 9.02 2.04 -13.44
C ASN A 179 9.10 2.94 -14.68
N GLY A 180 7.99 3.60 -15.00
CA GLY A 180 7.89 4.62 -16.02
C GLY A 180 8.01 4.13 -17.47
N THR A 181 8.26 2.83 -17.70
CA THR A 181 8.33 2.25 -19.05
C THR A 181 7.24 1.24 -19.33
N THR A 182 6.84 0.46 -18.33
CA THR A 182 5.72 -0.49 -18.45
C THR A 182 4.41 0.29 -18.44
N THR A 183 3.58 0.12 -19.47
CA THR A 183 2.24 0.73 -19.54
C THR A 183 1.20 -0.15 -18.85
N PHE A 184 0.02 0.42 -18.54
CA PHE A 184 -1.10 -0.39 -18.07
C PHE A 184 -1.52 -1.41 -19.13
N ARG A 185 -1.43 -1.08 -20.42
CA ARG A 185 -1.71 -2.02 -21.51
C ARG A 185 -0.76 -3.21 -21.51
N ASP A 186 0.54 -2.96 -21.39
CA ASP A 186 1.54 -4.04 -21.30
C ASP A 186 1.20 -4.97 -20.15
N LEU A 187 0.92 -4.41 -18.97
CA LEU A 187 0.64 -5.18 -17.76
C LEU A 187 -0.68 -5.99 -17.88
N LEU A 188 -1.75 -5.39 -18.38
CA LEU A 188 -3.05 -6.07 -18.44
C LEU A 188 -3.15 -7.06 -19.61
N TYR A 189 -2.52 -6.77 -20.77
CA TYR A 189 -2.67 -7.58 -21.97
C TYR A 189 -1.41 -8.34 -22.38
N GLY A 190 -0.22 -7.95 -21.89
CA GLY A 190 1.05 -8.59 -22.21
C GLY A 190 1.07 -10.08 -21.84
N ALA A 191 1.63 -10.89 -22.73
CA ALA A 191 1.69 -12.34 -22.56
C ALA A 191 2.58 -12.77 -21.38
N GLU A 192 3.56 -11.95 -21.00
CA GLU A 192 4.43 -12.14 -19.83
C GLU A 192 3.74 -11.73 -18.51
N PHE A 193 2.67 -10.92 -18.58
CA PHE A 193 1.91 -10.42 -17.44
C PHE A 193 0.51 -11.05 -17.38
N CYS A 194 -0.54 -10.25 -17.27
CA CYS A 194 -1.92 -10.73 -17.05
C CYS A 194 -2.52 -11.48 -18.24
N GLY A 195 -2.05 -11.23 -19.48
CA GLY A 195 -2.49 -11.96 -20.67
C GLY A 195 -3.90 -11.61 -21.16
N GLY A 196 -4.46 -10.50 -20.72
CA GLY A 196 -5.77 -9.99 -21.13
C GLY A 196 -6.88 -10.17 -20.10
N ILE A 197 -8.07 -9.71 -20.47
CA ILE A 197 -9.28 -9.79 -19.66
C ILE A 197 -9.82 -11.21 -19.67
N ARG A 198 -10.35 -11.67 -18.52
CA ARG A 198 -10.93 -13.02 -18.40
C ARG A 198 -12.10 -13.23 -19.36
N ASN A 199 -12.31 -14.46 -19.79
CA ASN A 199 -13.42 -14.85 -20.66
C ASN A 199 -13.51 -14.07 -21.98
N ASP A 200 -12.45 -13.36 -22.35
CA ASP A 200 -12.42 -12.44 -23.50
C ASP A 200 -13.49 -11.33 -23.46
N ASN A 201 -13.95 -10.98 -22.24
CA ASN A 201 -14.81 -9.83 -21.99
C ASN A 201 -14.11 -8.51 -22.28
N GLU A 202 -14.87 -7.42 -22.38
CA GLU A 202 -14.33 -6.08 -22.59
C GLU A 202 -13.91 -5.44 -21.25
N LEU A 203 -12.81 -4.66 -21.27
CA LEU A 203 -12.43 -3.85 -20.14
C LEU A 203 -13.42 -2.71 -19.92
N LYS A 204 -14.06 -2.66 -18.77
CA LYS A 204 -14.96 -1.57 -18.38
C LYS A 204 -14.22 -0.45 -17.65
N ALA A 205 -13.45 -0.81 -16.65
CA ALA A 205 -12.65 0.13 -15.85
C ALA A 205 -11.50 -0.61 -15.15
N PHE A 206 -10.54 0.14 -14.63
CA PHE A 206 -9.55 -0.38 -13.69
C PHE A 206 -9.13 0.68 -12.67
N VAL A 207 -8.74 0.23 -11.50
CA VAL A 207 -8.22 1.08 -10.43
C VAL A 207 -6.69 0.98 -10.48
N PRO A 208 -5.92 2.07 -10.68
CA PRO A 208 -4.48 1.98 -10.91
C PRO A 208 -3.62 1.92 -9.66
N GLY A 209 -4.18 2.24 -8.48
CA GLY A 209 -3.38 2.48 -7.27
C GLY A 209 -3.96 1.97 -5.95
N GLY A 210 -4.91 1.02 -5.98
CA GLY A 210 -5.65 0.56 -4.81
C GLY A 210 -7.01 1.22 -4.66
N GLY A 211 -7.86 0.68 -3.79
CA GLY A 211 -9.27 1.05 -3.68
C GLY A 211 -9.56 2.53 -3.43
N SER A 212 -8.59 3.27 -2.89
CA SER A 212 -8.67 4.72 -2.68
C SER A 212 -8.31 5.56 -3.92
N ALA A 213 -7.80 4.94 -5.01
CA ALA A 213 -7.45 5.67 -6.22
C ALA A 213 -8.65 5.89 -7.13
N PRO A 214 -8.79 7.07 -7.79
CA PRO A 214 -9.76 7.28 -8.85
C PRO A 214 -9.60 6.28 -10.00
N TRP A 215 -10.73 5.89 -10.58
CA TRP A 215 -10.78 4.82 -11.58
C TRP A 215 -10.46 5.33 -12.97
N PHE A 216 -9.82 4.48 -13.76
CA PHE A 216 -9.50 4.70 -15.18
C PHE A 216 -10.38 3.84 -16.08
N THR A 217 -10.50 4.26 -17.34
CA THR A 217 -11.12 3.52 -18.43
C THR A 217 -10.05 3.03 -19.43
N ALA A 218 -10.47 2.44 -20.54
CA ALA A 218 -9.56 1.98 -21.59
C ALA A 218 -8.71 3.11 -22.22
N ASP A 219 -9.15 4.37 -22.11
CA ASP A 219 -8.44 5.53 -22.66
C ASP A 219 -7.08 5.77 -21.98
N GLN A 220 -6.91 5.30 -20.73
CA GLN A 220 -5.69 5.47 -19.96
C GLN A 220 -4.74 4.25 -20.03
N LEU A 221 -5.07 3.23 -20.82
CA LEU A 221 -4.24 2.00 -20.93
C LEU A 221 -2.81 2.25 -21.38
N ASP A 222 -2.58 3.25 -22.25
CA ASP A 222 -1.27 3.53 -22.80
C ASP A 222 -0.40 4.43 -21.92
N LEU A 223 -0.91 4.86 -20.76
CA LEU A 223 -0.11 5.57 -19.78
C LEU A 223 0.93 4.62 -19.15
N PRO A 224 2.18 5.07 -19.03
CA PRO A 224 3.20 4.33 -18.29
C PRO A 224 2.89 4.39 -16.79
N PHE A 225 3.31 3.36 -16.06
CA PHE A 225 3.17 3.28 -14.60
C PHE A 225 4.16 4.25 -13.93
N GLU A 226 3.84 5.55 -14.00
CA GLU A 226 4.65 6.65 -13.49
C GLU A 226 3.77 7.76 -12.90
N ALA A 227 4.13 8.24 -11.68
CA ALA A 227 3.33 9.23 -10.96
C ALA A 227 3.15 10.54 -11.75
N SER A 228 4.18 10.96 -12.51
CA SER A 228 4.15 12.17 -13.34
C SER A 228 3.16 12.08 -14.52
N GLN A 229 2.71 10.89 -14.88
CA GLN A 229 1.75 10.64 -15.95
C GLN A 229 0.34 10.34 -15.37
N VAL A 230 0.28 9.51 -14.33
CA VAL A 230 -0.98 9.09 -13.72
C VAL A 230 -1.67 10.22 -12.94
N GLY A 231 -0.88 11.06 -12.25
CA GLY A 231 -1.40 12.22 -11.50
C GLY A 231 -2.17 13.21 -12.39
N PRO A 232 -1.55 13.75 -13.46
CA PRO A 232 -2.25 14.64 -14.40
C PRO A 232 -3.44 14.01 -15.11
N ALA A 233 -3.47 12.67 -15.25
CA ALA A 233 -4.61 11.94 -15.81
C ALA A 233 -5.77 11.77 -14.83
N GLY A 234 -5.67 12.30 -13.61
CA GLY A 234 -6.74 12.32 -12.62
C GLY A 234 -6.78 11.15 -11.65
N SER A 235 -5.66 10.42 -11.48
CA SER A 235 -5.57 9.32 -10.50
C SER A 235 -4.22 9.30 -9.79
N MET A 236 -3.87 8.20 -9.11
CA MET A 236 -2.60 8.02 -8.41
C MET A 236 -2.12 6.58 -8.51
N LEU A 237 -0.79 6.39 -8.40
CA LEU A 237 -0.21 5.05 -8.33
C LEU A 237 -0.43 4.34 -6.99
N GLY A 238 -0.72 5.12 -5.95
CA GLY A 238 -1.07 4.62 -4.61
C GLY A 238 -0.15 3.50 -4.12
N SER A 239 -0.77 2.40 -3.69
CA SER A 239 -0.09 1.20 -3.18
C SER A 239 0.50 0.29 -4.27
N GLY A 240 0.24 0.56 -5.56
CA GLY A 240 0.62 -0.32 -6.66
C GLY A 240 -0.35 -1.50 -6.85
N ALA A 241 -1.57 -1.40 -6.35
CA ALA A 241 -2.61 -2.38 -6.60
C ALA A 241 -3.47 -1.99 -7.80
N ILE A 242 -3.67 -2.91 -8.72
CA ILE A 242 -4.54 -2.73 -9.88
C ILE A 242 -5.72 -3.69 -9.76
N MET A 243 -6.91 -3.15 -9.72
CA MET A 243 -8.15 -3.94 -9.73
C MET A 243 -8.86 -3.74 -11.06
N VAL A 244 -9.06 -4.83 -11.79
CA VAL A 244 -9.57 -4.81 -13.16
C VAL A 244 -11.04 -5.25 -13.18
N ILE A 245 -11.85 -4.47 -13.89
CA ILE A 245 -13.31 -4.62 -13.96
C ILE A 245 -13.70 -4.79 -15.42
N ASP A 246 -14.33 -5.90 -15.74
CA ASP A 246 -14.88 -6.17 -17.07
C ASP A 246 -16.34 -5.68 -17.20
N ASP A 247 -16.89 -5.79 -18.40
CA ASP A 247 -18.22 -5.34 -18.75
C ASP A 247 -19.37 -6.14 -18.09
N SER A 248 -19.06 -7.28 -17.46
CA SER A 248 -20.06 -8.09 -16.71
C SER A 248 -20.47 -7.48 -15.38
N GLN A 249 -19.77 -6.44 -14.89
CA GLN A 249 -20.02 -5.86 -13.56
C GLN A 249 -20.91 -4.62 -13.60
N ASP A 250 -21.72 -4.47 -12.58
CA ASP A 250 -22.48 -3.24 -12.32
C ASP A 250 -21.62 -2.28 -11.49
N MET A 251 -21.46 -1.04 -11.99
CA MET A 251 -20.64 -0.03 -11.32
C MET A 251 -21.28 0.51 -10.04
N ALA A 252 -22.61 0.53 -9.95
CA ALA A 252 -23.29 0.98 -8.74
C ALA A 252 -23.12 -0.04 -7.60
N GLU A 253 -23.17 -1.34 -7.91
CA GLU A 253 -22.85 -2.40 -6.94
C GLU A 253 -21.40 -2.32 -6.45
N LEU A 254 -20.46 -2.07 -7.35
CA LEU A 254 -19.05 -1.93 -6.99
C LEU A 254 -18.80 -0.68 -6.12
N LEU A 255 -19.45 0.45 -6.45
CA LEU A 255 -19.37 1.65 -5.62
C LEU A 255 -19.95 1.40 -4.23
N LYS A 256 -21.09 0.68 -4.14
CA LYS A 256 -21.68 0.30 -2.85
C LYS A 256 -20.68 -0.51 -2.00
N VAL A 257 -20.04 -1.53 -2.58
CA VAL A 257 -19.04 -2.35 -1.86
C VAL A 257 -17.85 -1.50 -1.39
N THR A 258 -17.38 -0.57 -2.21
CA THR A 258 -16.30 0.36 -1.88
C THR A 258 -16.68 1.26 -0.70
N LEU A 259 -17.90 1.82 -0.74
CA LEU A 259 -18.41 2.69 0.34
C LEU A 259 -18.66 1.92 1.64
N ASP A 260 -19.11 0.67 1.56
CA ASP A 260 -19.26 -0.20 2.73
C ASP A 260 -17.91 -0.41 3.44
N PHE A 261 -16.87 -0.71 2.68
CA PHE A 261 -15.52 -0.81 3.21
C PHE A 261 -15.07 0.49 3.90
N PHE A 262 -15.10 1.64 3.23
CA PHE A 262 -14.63 2.90 3.80
C PHE A 262 -15.50 3.39 4.97
N SER A 263 -16.81 3.09 4.95
CA SER A 263 -17.69 3.39 6.08
C SER A 263 -17.34 2.55 7.32
N HIS A 264 -17.03 1.27 7.12
CA HIS A 264 -16.64 0.36 8.19
C HIS A 264 -15.27 0.71 8.76
N GLU A 265 -14.30 1.02 7.90
CA GLU A 265 -12.90 1.28 8.27
C GLU A 265 -12.62 2.72 8.70
N SER A 266 -13.61 3.62 8.65
CA SER A 266 -13.44 4.98 9.15
C SER A 266 -12.97 4.99 10.60
N CYS A 267 -11.82 5.62 10.89
CA CYS A 267 -11.32 5.74 12.27
C CYS A 267 -12.21 6.64 13.16
N GLY A 268 -13.12 7.42 12.54
CA GLY A 268 -14.09 8.28 13.22
C GLY A 268 -13.52 9.62 13.70
N GLN A 269 -12.30 9.99 13.35
CA GLN A 269 -11.68 11.25 13.78
C GLN A 269 -12.29 12.46 13.08
N CYS A 270 -12.30 12.47 11.74
CA CYS A 270 -12.79 13.58 10.94
C CYS A 270 -14.30 13.47 10.71
N THR A 271 -15.06 14.51 11.08
CA THR A 271 -16.53 14.51 10.99
C THR A 271 -17.04 14.20 9.57
N PRO A 272 -16.49 14.81 8.48
CA PRO A 272 -16.99 14.52 7.14
C PRO A 272 -16.85 13.03 6.75
N CYS A 273 -15.72 12.41 7.04
CA CYS A 273 -15.51 10.98 6.80
C CYS A 273 -16.44 10.12 7.69
N ARG A 274 -16.45 10.37 9.01
CA ARG A 274 -17.23 9.57 9.98
C ARG A 274 -18.71 9.53 9.65
N GLU A 275 -19.31 10.67 9.29
CA GLU A 275 -20.73 10.77 9.00
C GLU A 275 -21.03 10.56 7.51
N GLY A 276 -20.21 11.17 6.63
CA GLY A 276 -20.46 11.19 5.20
C GLY A 276 -20.35 9.83 4.54
N THR A 277 -19.36 8.98 4.90
CA THR A 277 -19.23 7.63 4.32
C THR A 277 -20.45 6.78 4.63
N GLY A 278 -20.98 6.84 5.86
CA GLY A 278 -22.19 6.13 6.24
C GLY A 278 -23.46 6.67 5.55
N TRP A 279 -23.52 7.97 5.23
CA TRP A 279 -24.62 8.54 4.45
C TRP A 279 -24.54 8.09 2.99
N MET A 280 -23.38 8.16 2.38
CA MET A 280 -23.15 7.70 1.00
C MET A 280 -23.52 6.22 0.85
N MET A 281 -23.11 5.38 1.79
CA MET A 281 -23.41 3.95 1.77
C MET A 281 -24.93 3.71 1.79
N ARG A 282 -25.70 4.37 2.69
CA ARG A 282 -27.17 4.24 2.76
C ARG A 282 -27.87 4.73 1.49
N VAL A 283 -27.38 5.79 0.85
CA VAL A 283 -27.93 6.25 -0.44
C VAL A 283 -27.67 5.23 -1.52
N MET A 284 -26.44 4.70 -1.60
CA MET A 284 -26.10 3.67 -2.57
C MET A 284 -26.89 2.37 -2.37
N GLU A 285 -27.19 1.96 -1.16
CA GLU A 285 -28.07 0.83 -0.90
C GLU A 285 -29.47 1.01 -1.51
N ARG A 286 -30.05 2.23 -1.43
CA ARG A 286 -31.32 2.52 -2.04
C ARG A 286 -31.26 2.62 -3.56
N LEU A 287 -30.18 3.22 -4.10
CA LEU A 287 -29.94 3.31 -5.54
C LEU A 287 -29.86 1.92 -6.18
N VAL A 288 -29.09 1.01 -5.59
CA VAL A 288 -28.97 -0.36 -6.07
C VAL A 288 -30.29 -1.15 -5.99
N LYS A 289 -31.11 -0.88 -4.98
CA LYS A 289 -32.43 -1.49 -4.84
C LYS A 289 -33.53 -0.86 -5.75
N GLY A 290 -33.23 0.26 -6.40
CA GLY A 290 -34.19 1.04 -7.18
C GLY A 290 -35.16 1.88 -6.32
N ASP A 291 -34.85 2.11 -5.05
CA ASP A 291 -35.69 2.83 -4.08
C ASP A 291 -35.23 4.30 -3.88
N ALA A 292 -34.28 4.79 -4.69
CA ALA A 292 -33.77 6.16 -4.62
C ALA A 292 -34.27 7.03 -5.79
N SER A 293 -34.40 8.33 -5.56
CA SER A 293 -34.71 9.29 -6.62
C SER A 293 -33.44 9.73 -7.37
N VAL A 294 -33.59 10.24 -8.59
CA VAL A 294 -32.49 10.78 -9.40
C VAL A 294 -31.81 11.94 -8.70
N ASP A 295 -32.53 12.79 -7.97
CA ASP A 295 -31.98 13.92 -7.23
C ASP A 295 -31.01 13.50 -6.13
N GLU A 296 -31.09 12.26 -5.64
CA GLU A 296 -30.16 11.74 -4.64
C GLU A 296 -28.77 11.44 -5.22
N ILE A 297 -28.62 11.33 -6.54
CA ILE A 297 -27.33 11.19 -7.21
C ILE A 297 -26.53 12.49 -7.07
N ASP A 298 -27.15 13.64 -7.33
CA ASP A 298 -26.50 14.94 -7.18
C ASP A 298 -26.15 15.22 -5.72
N MET A 299 -27.05 14.89 -4.79
CA MET A 299 -26.77 14.96 -3.36
C MET A 299 -25.58 14.06 -2.97
N LEU A 300 -25.47 12.86 -3.53
CA LEU A 300 -24.35 11.96 -3.29
C LEU A 300 -23.02 12.59 -3.74
N LEU A 301 -23.01 13.22 -4.92
CA LEU A 301 -21.82 13.95 -5.41
C LEU A 301 -21.44 15.13 -4.51
N ASP A 302 -22.42 15.85 -3.97
CA ASP A 302 -22.15 16.94 -3.04
C ASP A 302 -21.57 16.43 -1.70
N VAL A 303 -22.05 15.31 -1.20
CA VAL A 303 -21.48 14.67 0.00
C VAL A 303 -20.04 14.21 -0.24
N THR A 304 -19.73 13.61 -1.41
CA THR A 304 -18.36 13.18 -1.72
C THR A 304 -17.38 14.37 -1.67
N ARG A 305 -17.75 15.51 -2.26
CA ARG A 305 -16.94 16.74 -2.23
C ARG A 305 -16.68 17.29 -0.82
N GLN A 306 -17.53 16.95 0.15
CA GLN A 306 -17.35 17.37 1.55
C GLN A 306 -16.46 16.38 2.33
N VAL A 307 -16.34 15.14 1.84
CA VAL A 307 -15.50 14.11 2.44
C VAL A 307 -14.06 14.19 1.93
N GLU A 308 -13.86 14.55 0.66
CA GLU A 308 -12.57 14.76 0.02
C GLU A 308 -11.77 15.88 0.71
#